data_0dfb25cdfa2d62f4e9fe6d26d4389dce
#
_entry.id   0dfb25cdfa2d62f4e9fe6d26d4389dce
#
_cell.length_a   1.000
_cell.length_b   1.000
_cell.length_c   1.000
_cell.angle_alpha   90.00
_cell.angle_beta   90.00
_cell.angle_gamma   90.00
#
_symmetry.space_group_name_H-M   'P 1'
#
loop_
_entity.id
_entity.type
_entity.pdbx_description
1 polymer ?
#
loop_
_entity_poly.entity_id
_entity_poly.type
_entity_poly.pdbx_seq_one_letter_code
_entity_poly.pdbx_strand_id
1 'polypeptide(L)'
;MTQGVLPFKYEEEKKESGITALGGLPIYLDLATVMGIGESIEKHLHIKQQGWTDKQMILSLLLLNLAGGDCVDDLEKLEGDDGFCKVLRRVEQKVMKRRERRELDRRWRKERQRVVSSQSPVFRYLAAFHDPEQEKQRIEGKAFIPVPNEHLRGLMKVNSEMLAFIQGRNPQKVARLDQDATLVET
;
A
#
# COMPACT_ATOMS: atom_id res chain seq x y z
N MET A 1 -27.87 -1.01 -28.74
CA MET A 1 -26.50 -0.67 -28.31
C MET A 1 -26.14 0.66 -28.94
N THR A 2 -25.90 1.65 -28.13
CA THR A 2 -25.41 2.97 -28.56
C THR A 2 -23.89 2.91 -28.66
N GLN A 3 -23.36 3.05 -29.84
CA GLN A 3 -21.93 3.16 -30.07
C GLN A 3 -21.58 4.65 -30.05
N GLY A 4 -20.76 5.07 -29.12
CA GLY A 4 -20.26 6.45 -29.07
C GLY A 4 -19.13 6.70 -30.10
N VAL A 5 -18.59 7.91 -30.10
CA VAL A 5 -17.47 8.33 -30.97
C VAL A 5 -16.14 7.66 -30.56
N LEU A 6 -16.04 7.19 -29.31
CA LEU A 6 -14.86 6.54 -28.80
C LEU A 6 -14.82 5.04 -29.18
N PRO A 7 -13.61 4.42 -29.29
CA PRO A 7 -13.45 3.05 -29.78
C PRO A 7 -13.79 1.99 -28.71
N PHE A 8 -14.80 2.23 -27.88
CA PHE A 8 -15.30 1.27 -26.90
C PHE A 8 -16.82 1.24 -26.87
N LYS A 9 -17.35 0.14 -26.40
CA LYS A 9 -18.77 -0.17 -26.36
C LYS A 9 -19.32 0.12 -24.96
N TYR A 10 -20.48 0.76 -24.91
CA TYR A 10 -21.23 0.94 -23.69
C TYR A 10 -22.24 -0.20 -23.54
N GLU A 11 -22.25 -0.87 -22.40
CA GLU A 11 -23.22 -1.88 -22.03
C GLU A 11 -23.88 -1.48 -20.71
N GLU A 12 -25.19 -1.59 -20.66
CA GLU A 12 -25.94 -1.37 -19.44
C GLU A 12 -25.88 -2.63 -18.57
N GLU A 13 -25.27 -2.51 -17.39
CA GLU A 13 -25.25 -3.59 -16.40
C GLU A 13 -26.52 -3.55 -15.56
N LYS A 14 -27.30 -4.63 -15.60
CA LYS A 14 -28.61 -4.73 -14.92
C LYS A 14 -28.51 -5.34 -13.52
N LYS A 15 -27.34 -5.82 -13.13
CA LYS A 15 -27.10 -6.39 -11.80
C LYS A 15 -26.23 -5.43 -11.01
N GLU A 16 -26.55 -5.22 -9.75
CA GLU A 16 -25.63 -4.61 -8.79
C GLU A 16 -24.43 -5.55 -8.60
N SER A 17 -23.52 -5.50 -9.52
CA SER A 17 -22.19 -6.12 -9.39
C SER A 17 -21.27 -5.10 -8.75
N GLY A 18 -20.36 -5.55 -7.88
CA GLY A 18 -19.40 -4.65 -7.26
C GLY A 18 -18.57 -3.91 -8.30
N ILE A 19 -19.03 -2.72 -8.66
CA ILE A 19 -18.32 -1.78 -9.53
C ILE A 19 -17.26 -1.09 -8.68
N THR A 20 -16.13 -0.76 -9.25
CA THR A 20 -15.08 0.00 -8.57
C THR A 20 -14.73 1.26 -9.35
N ALA A 21 -14.65 2.39 -8.65
CA ALA A 21 -14.04 3.61 -9.17
C ALA A 21 -12.51 3.51 -9.26
N LEU A 22 -11.92 2.52 -8.59
CA LEU A 22 -10.47 2.33 -8.44
C LEU A 22 -9.91 1.28 -9.41
N GLY A 23 -10.53 1.14 -10.60
CA GLY A 23 -10.20 0.10 -11.59
C GLY A 23 -8.74 0.09 -12.10
N GLY A 24 -7.99 1.17 -11.91
CA GLY A 24 -6.56 1.24 -12.21
C GLY A 24 -5.67 0.59 -11.15
N LEU A 25 -6.09 0.53 -9.88
CA LEU A 25 -5.25 0.01 -8.79
C LEU A 25 -4.87 -1.47 -8.91
N PRO A 26 -5.69 -2.38 -9.45
CA PRO A 26 -5.30 -3.76 -9.71
C PRO A 26 -4.03 -3.91 -10.55
N ILE A 27 -3.76 -2.99 -11.48
CA ILE A 27 -2.53 -2.99 -12.29
C ILE A 27 -1.29 -2.79 -11.40
N TYR A 28 -1.39 -1.90 -10.42
CA TYR A 28 -0.30 -1.68 -9.46
C TYR A 28 -0.11 -2.86 -8.50
N LEU A 29 -1.17 -3.59 -8.16
CA LEU A 29 -1.07 -4.84 -7.39
C LEU A 29 -0.36 -5.94 -8.18
N ASP A 30 -0.63 -6.06 -9.48
CA ASP A 30 0.10 -6.97 -10.37
C ASP A 30 1.57 -6.57 -10.45
N LEU A 31 1.86 -5.28 -10.64
CA LEU A 31 3.23 -4.75 -10.65
C LEU A 31 3.94 -5.03 -9.32
N ALA A 32 3.31 -4.75 -8.19
CA ALA A 32 3.87 -5.03 -6.86
C ALA A 32 4.21 -6.52 -6.67
N THR A 33 3.36 -7.40 -7.21
CA THR A 33 3.59 -8.85 -7.20
C THR A 33 4.78 -9.24 -8.08
N VAL A 34 4.87 -8.69 -9.29
CA VAL A 34 5.98 -8.96 -10.23
C VAL A 34 7.31 -8.43 -9.72
N MET A 35 7.29 -7.32 -8.99
CA MET A 35 8.48 -6.72 -8.36
C MET A 35 8.92 -7.46 -7.09
N GLY A 36 8.10 -8.36 -6.54
CA GLY A 36 8.39 -9.04 -5.28
C GLY A 36 8.33 -8.12 -4.05
N ILE A 37 7.52 -7.05 -4.11
CA ILE A 37 7.45 -6.06 -3.01
C ILE A 37 6.99 -6.73 -1.71
N GLY A 38 6.02 -7.65 -1.79
CA GLY A 38 5.51 -8.36 -0.61
C GLY A 38 6.58 -9.18 0.10
N GLU A 39 7.34 -9.94 -0.66
CA GLU A 39 8.46 -10.76 -0.19
C GLU A 39 9.59 -9.91 0.38
N SER A 40 9.89 -8.78 -0.27
CA SER A 40 10.88 -7.82 0.21
C SER A 40 10.46 -7.18 1.55
N ILE A 41 9.18 -6.82 1.70
CA ILE A 41 8.64 -6.31 2.98
C ILE A 41 8.78 -7.37 4.07
N GLU A 42 8.34 -8.59 3.83
CA GLU A 42 8.42 -9.70 4.79
C GLU A 42 9.86 -10.03 5.20
N LYS A 43 10.82 -9.82 4.31
CA LYS A 43 12.26 -10.03 4.57
C LYS A 43 12.88 -8.93 5.43
N HIS A 44 12.45 -7.68 5.28
CA HIS A 44 13.14 -6.53 5.85
C HIS A 44 12.38 -5.80 6.96
N LEU A 45 11.08 -6.06 7.11
CA LEU A 45 10.23 -5.43 8.13
C LEU A 45 9.60 -6.48 9.03
N HIS A 46 9.72 -6.29 10.34
CA HIS A 46 9.21 -7.21 11.37
C HIS A 46 8.57 -6.42 12.53
N ILE A 47 7.73 -5.44 12.18
CA ILE A 47 7.06 -4.57 13.15
C ILE A 47 5.82 -5.26 13.71
N LYS A 48 5.08 -5.96 12.83
CA LYS A 48 3.80 -6.58 13.18
C LYS A 48 3.96 -8.05 13.55
N GLN A 49 3.60 -8.38 14.77
CA GLN A 49 3.59 -9.76 15.25
C GLN A 49 2.18 -10.38 15.26
N GLN A 50 1.14 -9.55 15.26
CA GLN A 50 -0.27 -9.99 15.33
C GLN A 50 -1.18 -9.06 14.52
N GLY A 51 -2.29 -9.59 14.04
CA GLY A 51 -3.28 -8.85 13.28
C GLY A 51 -2.86 -8.61 11.83
N TRP A 52 -2.88 -7.36 11.39
CA TRP A 52 -2.40 -6.96 10.08
C TRP A 52 -0.90 -7.24 9.95
N THR A 53 -0.47 -7.79 8.81
CA THR A 53 0.95 -8.01 8.50
C THR A 53 1.62 -6.72 8.04
N ASP A 54 2.97 -6.65 8.11
CA ASP A 54 3.74 -5.53 7.55
C ASP A 54 3.43 -5.30 6.08
N LYS A 55 3.31 -6.39 5.31
CA LYS A 55 2.92 -6.37 3.90
C LYS A 55 1.55 -5.70 3.70
N GLN A 56 0.54 -6.08 4.46
CA GLN A 56 -0.79 -5.49 4.36
C GLN A 56 -0.79 -4.01 4.74
N MET A 57 -0.04 -3.62 5.78
CA MET A 57 0.07 -2.21 6.19
C MET A 57 0.73 -1.36 5.11
N ILE A 58 1.87 -1.77 4.60
CA ILE A 58 2.60 -1.02 3.55
C ILE A 58 1.80 -0.98 2.25
N LEU A 59 1.22 -2.11 1.81
CA LEU A 59 0.40 -2.12 0.60
C LEU A 59 -0.86 -1.25 0.73
N SER A 60 -1.50 -1.21 1.91
CA SER A 60 -2.64 -0.31 2.15
C SER A 60 -2.24 1.15 1.97
N LEU A 61 -1.08 1.56 2.50
CA LEU A 61 -0.56 2.92 2.36
C LEU A 61 -0.16 3.24 0.91
N LEU A 62 0.47 2.29 0.21
CA LEU A 62 0.80 2.46 -1.21
C LEU A 62 -0.46 2.63 -2.06
N LEU A 63 -1.47 1.79 -1.84
CA LEU A 63 -2.75 1.88 -2.56
C LEU A 63 -3.48 3.18 -2.24
N LEU A 64 -3.42 3.65 -1.00
CA LEU A 64 -3.98 4.93 -0.59
C LEU A 64 -3.35 6.09 -1.37
N ASN A 65 -2.02 6.16 -1.41
CA ASN A 65 -1.31 7.18 -2.18
C ASN A 65 -1.64 7.13 -3.68
N LEU A 66 -1.65 5.93 -4.27
CA LEU A 66 -1.99 5.73 -5.69
C LEU A 66 -3.45 6.06 -6.01
N ALA A 67 -4.34 5.96 -5.03
CA ALA A 67 -5.74 6.38 -5.14
C ALA A 67 -5.93 7.90 -4.98
N GLY A 68 -4.88 8.65 -4.69
CA GLY A 68 -4.95 10.09 -4.44
C GLY A 68 -5.47 10.43 -3.05
N GLY A 69 -5.23 9.58 -2.05
CA GLY A 69 -5.57 9.87 -0.66
C GLY A 69 -4.60 10.86 -0.04
N ASP A 70 -5.13 11.85 0.66
CA ASP A 70 -4.36 12.92 1.31
C ASP A 70 -4.01 12.60 2.76
N CYS A 71 -4.77 11.74 3.40
CA CYS A 71 -4.59 11.37 4.80
C CYS A 71 -4.96 9.91 5.09
N VAL A 72 -4.57 9.42 6.26
CA VAL A 72 -4.84 8.03 6.68
C VAL A 72 -6.35 7.72 6.76
N ASP A 73 -7.17 8.73 7.00
CA ASP A 73 -8.62 8.60 7.07
C ASP A 73 -9.23 8.16 5.73
N ASP A 74 -8.58 8.50 4.63
CA ASP A 74 -9.01 8.12 3.28
C ASP A 74 -8.91 6.60 3.00
N LEU A 75 -8.32 5.82 3.90
CA LEU A 75 -8.42 4.35 3.86
C LEU A 75 -9.88 3.87 3.93
N GLU A 76 -10.77 4.63 4.54
CA GLU A 76 -12.20 4.33 4.53
C GLU A 76 -12.81 4.42 3.12
N LYS A 77 -12.28 5.26 2.23
CA LYS A 77 -12.71 5.32 0.82
C LYS A 77 -12.35 4.04 0.07
N LEU A 78 -11.15 3.47 0.35
CA LEU A 78 -10.76 2.17 -0.22
C LEU A 78 -11.64 1.03 0.31
N GLU A 79 -11.91 1.01 1.63
CA GLU A 79 -12.75 0.00 2.26
C GLU A 79 -14.22 0.11 1.83
N GLY A 80 -14.69 1.31 1.52
CA GLY A 80 -16.04 1.57 1.03
C GLY A 80 -16.29 1.15 -0.42
N ASP A 81 -15.23 0.88 -1.20
CA ASP A 81 -15.36 0.39 -2.58
C ASP A 81 -15.44 -1.14 -2.61
N ASP A 82 -16.66 -1.66 -2.63
CA ASP A 82 -16.94 -3.11 -2.66
C ASP A 82 -16.28 -3.84 -3.81
N GLY A 83 -16.20 -3.21 -4.98
CA GLY A 83 -15.57 -3.77 -6.17
C GLY A 83 -14.07 -3.94 -5.96
N PHE A 84 -13.41 -2.91 -5.48
CA PHE A 84 -11.99 -2.94 -5.15
C PHE A 84 -11.69 -3.94 -4.03
N CYS A 85 -12.48 -3.95 -2.96
CA CYS A 85 -12.35 -4.92 -1.88
C CYS A 85 -12.43 -6.38 -2.36
N LYS A 86 -13.31 -6.68 -3.32
CA LYS A 86 -13.38 -8.02 -3.93
C LYS A 86 -12.11 -8.37 -4.70
N VAL A 87 -11.52 -7.41 -5.42
CA VAL A 87 -10.25 -7.61 -6.15
C VAL A 87 -9.13 -7.89 -5.14
N LEU A 88 -9.00 -7.05 -4.12
CA LEU A 88 -7.93 -7.19 -3.11
C LEU A 88 -8.00 -8.54 -2.38
N ARG A 89 -9.21 -8.97 -1.96
CA ARG A 89 -9.43 -10.32 -1.39
C ARG A 89 -8.99 -11.43 -2.32
N ARG A 90 -9.25 -11.29 -3.63
CA ARG A 90 -8.85 -12.29 -4.62
C ARG A 90 -7.34 -12.35 -4.81
N VAL A 91 -6.66 -11.20 -4.76
CA VAL A 91 -5.20 -11.12 -4.80
C VAL A 91 -4.59 -11.81 -3.57
N GLU A 92 -5.07 -11.51 -2.37
CA GLU A 92 -4.62 -12.18 -1.13
C GLU A 92 -4.83 -13.70 -1.19
N GLN A 93 -5.96 -14.16 -1.70
CA GLN A 93 -6.27 -15.58 -1.80
C GLN A 93 -5.42 -16.32 -2.85
N LYS A 94 -4.81 -15.62 -3.80
CA LYS A 94 -4.08 -16.25 -4.92
C LYS A 94 -2.94 -17.16 -4.44
N VAL A 95 -2.25 -16.77 -3.39
CA VAL A 95 -1.12 -17.52 -2.81
C VAL A 95 -1.52 -18.53 -1.73
N MET A 96 -2.77 -18.51 -1.28
CA MET A 96 -3.28 -19.37 -0.20
C MET A 96 -3.67 -20.75 -0.70
N LYS A 97 -3.47 -21.77 0.16
CA LYS A 97 -3.99 -23.12 -0.07
C LYS A 97 -5.53 -23.13 0.01
N ARG A 98 -6.17 -24.10 -0.63
CA ARG A 98 -7.63 -24.22 -0.70
C ARG A 98 -8.32 -24.22 0.68
N ARG A 99 -7.68 -24.82 1.71
CA ARG A 99 -8.20 -24.83 3.09
C ARG A 99 -8.19 -23.44 3.69
N GLU A 100 -7.07 -22.73 3.59
CA GLU A 100 -6.89 -21.37 4.10
C GLU A 100 -7.87 -20.39 3.44
N ARG A 101 -8.03 -20.48 2.11
CA ARG A 101 -9.03 -19.68 1.38
C ARG A 101 -10.44 -19.88 1.91
N ARG A 102 -10.87 -21.14 2.13
CA ARG A 102 -12.20 -21.46 2.66
C ARG A 102 -12.40 -20.94 4.09
N GLU A 103 -11.35 -20.96 4.89
CA GLU A 103 -11.37 -20.48 6.27
C GLU A 103 -11.48 -18.95 6.28
N LEU A 104 -10.71 -18.27 5.46
CA LEU A 104 -10.75 -16.82 5.28
C LEU A 104 -12.10 -16.35 4.74
N ASP A 105 -12.64 -16.99 3.70
CA ASP A 105 -13.98 -16.70 3.17
C ASP A 105 -15.09 -16.87 4.20
N ARG A 106 -14.97 -17.88 5.08
CA ARG A 106 -15.92 -18.10 6.17
C ARG A 106 -15.84 -16.99 7.20
N ARG A 107 -14.65 -16.56 7.52
CA ARG A 107 -14.35 -15.49 8.47
C ARG A 107 -14.88 -14.15 7.94
N TRP A 108 -14.59 -13.78 6.71
CA TRP A 108 -15.13 -12.56 6.08
C TRP A 108 -16.66 -12.52 6.04
N ARG A 109 -17.29 -13.62 5.74
CA ARG A 109 -18.76 -13.69 5.75
C ARG A 109 -19.38 -13.48 7.13
N LYS A 110 -18.72 -13.99 8.18
CA LYS A 110 -19.23 -13.89 9.55
C LYS A 110 -18.97 -12.53 10.19
N GLU A 111 -17.79 -11.97 9.98
CA GLU A 111 -17.27 -10.86 10.76
C GLU A 111 -17.19 -9.55 9.96
N ARG A 112 -17.62 -9.52 8.70
CA ARG A 112 -17.44 -8.36 7.78
C ARG A 112 -16.03 -7.76 7.88
N GLN A 113 -15.01 -8.60 7.81
CA GLN A 113 -13.62 -8.16 8.00
C GLN A 113 -13.21 -7.17 6.93
N ARG A 114 -12.52 -6.15 7.38
CA ARG A 114 -11.90 -5.13 6.55
C ARG A 114 -10.83 -5.75 5.63
N VAL A 115 -10.66 -5.14 4.49
CA VAL A 115 -9.65 -5.51 3.48
C VAL A 115 -8.42 -4.62 3.59
N VAL A 116 -8.62 -3.37 4.03
CA VAL A 116 -7.54 -2.45 4.39
C VAL A 116 -7.60 -2.11 5.88
N SER A 117 -6.46 -1.77 6.47
CA SER A 117 -6.38 -1.41 7.87
C SER A 117 -7.19 -0.15 8.17
N SER A 118 -7.74 -0.06 9.38
CA SER A 118 -8.28 1.20 9.88
C SER A 118 -7.17 2.14 10.39
N GLN A 119 -7.51 3.39 10.65
CA GLN A 119 -6.57 4.45 11.03
C GLN A 119 -5.69 4.11 12.24
N SER A 120 -6.29 3.72 13.35
CA SER A 120 -5.54 3.51 14.61
C SER A 120 -4.40 2.47 14.52
N PRO A 121 -4.57 1.30 13.87
CA PRO A 121 -3.46 0.40 13.58
C PRO A 121 -2.39 1.03 12.69
N VAL A 122 -2.76 1.86 11.71
CA VAL A 122 -1.81 2.53 10.81
C VAL A 122 -0.98 3.54 11.58
N PHE A 123 -1.58 4.40 12.39
CA PHE A 123 -0.82 5.36 13.21
C PHE A 123 0.16 4.66 14.16
N ARG A 124 -0.26 3.57 14.80
CA ARG A 124 0.65 2.76 15.64
C ARG A 124 1.77 2.12 14.83
N TYR A 125 1.49 1.74 13.58
CA TYR A 125 2.50 1.19 12.69
C TYR A 125 3.52 2.24 12.27
N LEU A 126 3.06 3.43 11.88
CA LEU A 126 3.92 4.55 11.51
C LEU A 126 4.78 5.05 12.67
N ALA A 127 4.24 5.00 13.90
CA ALA A 127 5.00 5.37 15.09
C ALA A 127 6.25 4.50 15.31
N ALA A 128 6.30 3.26 14.79
CA ALA A 128 7.49 2.41 14.88
C ALA A 128 8.68 2.94 14.07
N PHE A 129 8.45 3.80 13.08
CA PHE A 129 9.50 4.43 12.28
C PHE A 129 10.06 5.70 12.93
N HIS A 130 9.39 6.21 13.97
CA HIS A 130 9.79 7.39 14.72
C HIS A 130 10.59 7.00 15.96
N ASP A 131 11.65 7.78 16.26
CA ASP A 131 12.46 7.63 17.46
C ASP A 131 12.31 8.87 18.36
N PRO A 132 11.48 8.81 19.41
CA PRO A 132 11.23 9.95 20.27
C PRO A 132 12.46 10.42 21.05
N GLU A 133 13.46 9.55 21.30
CA GLU A 133 14.69 9.96 21.98
C GLU A 133 15.59 10.78 21.07
N GLN A 134 15.60 10.50 19.78
CA GLN A 134 16.30 11.35 18.82
C GLN A 134 15.59 12.69 18.63
N GLU A 135 14.25 12.70 18.62
CA GLU A 135 13.48 13.94 18.46
C GLU A 135 13.74 14.94 19.60
N LYS A 136 14.02 14.48 20.82
CA LYS A 136 14.43 15.33 21.95
C LYS A 136 15.75 16.09 21.70
N GLN A 137 16.55 15.64 20.75
CA GLN A 137 17.82 16.29 20.37
C GLN A 137 17.64 17.42 19.36
N ARG A 138 16.42 17.62 18.87
CA ARG A 138 16.08 18.67 17.92
C ARG A 138 16.29 20.05 18.58
N ILE A 139 17.03 20.90 17.91
CA ILE A 139 17.27 22.28 18.33
C ILE A 139 16.48 23.19 17.40
N GLU A 140 15.65 24.06 17.96
CA GLU A 140 14.88 25.04 17.19
C GLU A 140 15.79 25.89 16.30
N GLY A 141 15.37 26.09 15.04
CA GLY A 141 16.13 26.85 14.03
C GLY A 141 17.37 26.16 13.46
N LYS A 142 17.63 24.88 13.80
CA LYS A 142 18.71 24.09 13.20
C LYS A 142 18.16 22.90 12.42
N ALA A 143 18.75 22.63 11.25
CA ALA A 143 18.47 21.41 10.51
C ALA A 143 18.78 20.18 11.38
N PHE A 144 17.80 19.26 11.46
CA PHE A 144 17.93 18.03 12.20
C PHE A 144 17.53 16.85 11.31
N ILE A 145 18.48 15.93 11.13
CA ILE A 145 18.25 14.69 10.37
C ILE A 145 18.46 13.54 11.35
N PRO A 146 17.38 12.88 11.82
CA PRO A 146 17.49 11.76 12.74
C PRO A 146 18.20 10.57 12.09
N VAL A 147 18.97 9.83 12.86
CA VAL A 147 19.58 8.57 12.38
C VAL A 147 18.47 7.55 12.15
N PRO A 148 18.39 6.91 10.97
CA PRO A 148 17.37 5.92 10.69
C PRO A 148 17.38 4.78 11.72
N ASN A 149 16.24 4.46 12.31
CA ASN A 149 16.09 3.28 13.16
C ASN A 149 16.11 1.99 12.30
N GLU A 150 16.01 0.82 12.94
CA GLU A 150 16.06 -0.47 12.21
C GLU A 150 14.91 -0.63 11.22
N HIS A 151 13.71 -0.16 11.57
CA HIS A 151 12.51 -0.26 10.72
C HIS A 151 12.62 0.66 9.49
N LEU A 152 13.12 1.88 9.69
CA LEU A 152 13.36 2.79 8.57
C LEU A 152 14.46 2.25 7.64
N ARG A 153 15.54 1.68 8.20
CA ARG A 153 16.55 0.97 7.40
C ARG A 153 15.98 -0.22 6.64
N GLY A 154 15.05 -0.96 7.24
CA GLY A 154 14.31 -2.03 6.58
C GLY A 154 13.53 -1.52 5.37
N LEU A 155 12.77 -0.42 5.54
CA LEU A 155 12.02 0.21 4.45
C LEU A 155 12.94 0.73 3.33
N MET A 156 14.10 1.31 3.68
CA MET A 156 15.10 1.72 2.70
C MET A 156 15.64 0.54 1.87
N LYS A 157 15.79 -0.65 2.47
CA LYS A 157 16.19 -1.87 1.74
C LYS A 157 15.09 -2.32 0.78
N VAL A 158 13.82 -2.30 1.19
CA VAL A 158 12.69 -2.57 0.30
C VAL A 158 12.72 -1.63 -0.91
N ASN A 159 12.88 -0.33 -0.68
CA ASN A 159 12.98 0.65 -1.76
C ASN A 159 14.19 0.38 -2.67
N SER A 160 15.34 0.00 -2.11
CA SER A 160 16.53 -0.33 -2.89
C SER A 160 16.33 -1.57 -3.78
N GLU A 161 15.64 -2.60 -3.29
CA GLU A 161 15.30 -3.79 -4.09
C GLU A 161 14.32 -3.43 -5.24
N MET A 162 13.36 -2.54 -5.00
CA MET A 162 12.46 -2.03 -6.05
C MET A 162 13.23 -1.27 -7.13
N LEU A 163 14.14 -0.37 -6.73
CA LEU A 163 14.98 0.39 -7.67
C LEU A 163 15.90 -0.55 -8.47
N ALA A 164 16.48 -1.56 -7.84
CA ALA A 164 17.31 -2.56 -8.51
C ALA A 164 16.51 -3.36 -9.55
N PHE A 165 15.25 -3.72 -9.24
CA PHE A 165 14.36 -4.38 -10.18
C PHE A 165 14.07 -3.51 -11.42
N ILE A 166 13.75 -2.23 -11.22
CA ILE A 166 13.48 -1.28 -12.31
C ILE A 166 14.74 -1.09 -13.15
N GLN A 167 15.87 -0.83 -12.50
CA GLN A 167 17.16 -0.61 -13.15
C GLN A 167 17.62 -1.84 -13.96
N GLY A 168 17.36 -3.05 -13.46
CA GLY A 168 17.67 -4.29 -14.16
C GLY A 168 16.87 -4.49 -15.44
N ARG A 169 15.65 -3.92 -15.53
CA ARG A 169 14.78 -4.02 -16.71
C ARG A 169 14.94 -2.86 -17.70
N ASN A 170 15.20 -1.68 -17.20
CA ASN A 170 15.40 -0.47 -18.00
C ASN A 170 16.57 0.33 -17.46
N PRO A 171 17.83 -0.10 -17.75
CA PRO A 171 19.03 0.53 -17.24
C PRO A 171 19.13 2.00 -17.64
N GLN A 172 19.17 2.90 -16.67
CA GLN A 172 19.39 4.31 -16.86
C GLN A 172 20.87 4.65 -16.64
N LYS A 173 21.49 5.33 -17.58
CA LYS A 173 22.92 5.76 -17.49
C LYS A 173 23.11 7.00 -16.62
N VAL A 174 22.04 7.76 -16.40
CA VAL A 174 22.08 9.02 -15.65
C VAL A 174 20.97 9.00 -14.61
N ALA A 175 21.31 9.20 -13.35
CA ALA A 175 20.37 9.48 -12.28
C ALA A 175 20.22 11.00 -12.14
N ARG A 176 18.97 11.49 -12.14
CA ARG A 176 18.65 12.86 -11.75
C ARG A 176 18.25 12.85 -10.28
N LEU A 177 18.94 13.63 -9.48
CA LEU A 177 18.58 13.89 -8.09
C LEU A 177 17.88 15.23 -8.03
N ASP A 178 16.62 15.21 -7.62
CA ASP A 178 15.87 16.43 -7.33
C ASP A 178 15.82 16.57 -5.81
N GLN A 179 16.34 17.68 -5.31
CA GLN A 179 16.31 18.02 -3.89
C GLN A 179 15.42 19.24 -3.73
N ASP A 180 14.26 19.02 -3.11
CA ASP A 180 13.36 20.08 -2.71
C ASP A 180 13.35 20.22 -1.18
N ALA A 181 13.37 21.46 -0.71
CA ALA A 181 13.25 21.77 0.71
C ALA A 181 11.79 22.16 0.99
N THR A 182 11.04 21.27 1.60
CA THR A 182 9.67 21.56 2.06
C THR A 182 9.72 22.09 3.48
N LEU A 183 9.27 23.33 3.68
CA LEU A 183 8.97 23.89 5.00
C LEU A 183 7.67 23.27 5.50
N VAL A 184 7.74 22.50 6.57
CA VAL A 184 6.57 22.02 7.31
C VAL A 184 6.40 22.96 8.50
N GLU A 185 5.39 23.80 8.44
CA GLU A 185 4.94 24.58 9.62
C GLU A 185 4.20 23.63 10.56
N THR A 186 4.66 23.54 11.81
CA THR A 186 4.04 22.76 12.89
C THR A 186 3.26 23.66 13.83
#